data_57d7a61a2ca287f2aa5ceaa508909548
#
_entry.id   57d7a61a2ca287f2aa5ceaa508909548
#
_cell.length_a   1.000
_cell.length_b   1.000
_cell.length_c   1.000
_cell.angle_alpha   90.00
_cell.angle_beta   90.00
_cell.angle_gamma   90.00
#
_symmetry.space_group_name_H-M   'P 1'
#
loop_
_entity.id
_entity.type
_entity.pdbx_description
1 polymer ?
#
loop_
_entity_poly.entity_id
_entity_poly.type
_entity_poly.pdbx_seq_one_letter_code
_entity_poly.pdbx_strand_id
1 'polypeptide(L)'
;EAKKPQFKEVKTVKYTAYSNVLDKEEHFIDHIVVMGDERSDIQGLYIKESMHMRSVDELYTQRNKFISDYEIPHLYVDREATWLARPTNFDDPRHPNWLVIEVCGGQTDSKRQFLMNQIQALIRGVWLLSGTDKELSETTLKVDPNIWRSMKDLINYDLIKQGIPDDAKYEQVKKKMLETYIKRDILTRENIKEVTTKTTIRISDKTSVDSASRRGPTASDEKPSIVTEKSPFTFQQALDRQMSRGNPKKSHTWGWANATRAQTSSAMNVKRIWESNTQCYQMLNLGKYQGISVSALNKILKGKGTLDAQGKAFAEACKKNNINEIYLIAHAFLESGYGTSNFASGRYGAYNYFGIGAFDNDPDYAMKFAKNKGWTTPAKAIMGGASFVRKDYINKGQNTLYRIRWNPKNPATHQYATAIEWCQHQASTIAKLYKKIGLKGIYFIRDKYK
;
A
#
# COMPACT_ATOMS: atom_id res chain seq x y z
N GLU A 1 3.11 -5.53 48.44
CA GLU A 1 4.35 -5.74 47.68
C GLU A 1 4.18 -5.23 46.25
N ALA A 2 4.94 -4.20 45.85
CA ALA A 2 4.93 -3.69 44.50
C ALA A 2 5.51 -4.77 43.55
N LYS A 3 4.73 -5.21 42.57
CA LYS A 3 5.19 -6.13 41.53
C LYS A 3 6.41 -5.60 40.84
N LYS A 4 7.49 -6.37 40.79
CA LYS A 4 8.70 -6.01 40.03
C LYS A 4 8.34 -5.76 38.56
N PRO A 5 8.88 -4.69 37.94
CA PRO A 5 8.63 -4.41 36.54
C PRO A 5 9.10 -5.58 35.65
N GLN A 6 8.22 -6.07 34.80
CA GLN A 6 8.56 -7.09 33.83
C GLN A 6 9.05 -6.44 32.56
N PHE A 7 10.11 -6.99 31.99
CA PHE A 7 10.69 -6.57 30.72
C PHE A 7 10.59 -7.68 29.69
N LYS A 8 10.22 -7.32 28.46
CA LYS A 8 10.24 -8.23 27.31
C LYS A 8 11.27 -7.75 26.31
N GLU A 9 12.14 -8.65 25.87
CA GLU A 9 13.04 -8.39 24.75
C GLU A 9 12.23 -8.48 23.45
N VAL A 10 12.20 -7.40 22.68
CA VAL A 10 11.57 -7.35 21.35
C VAL A 10 12.66 -7.27 20.32
N LYS A 11 12.71 -8.28 19.44
CA LYS A 11 13.62 -8.37 18.33
C LYS A 11 12.93 -7.78 17.09
N THR A 12 13.37 -6.61 16.62
CA THR A 12 12.93 -6.06 15.33
C THR A 12 13.96 -6.44 14.27
N VAL A 13 13.53 -7.19 13.28
CA VAL A 13 14.38 -7.60 12.17
C VAL A 13 14.03 -6.72 10.97
N LYS A 14 15.00 -5.92 10.50
CA LYS A 14 14.90 -5.23 9.21
C LYS A 14 15.70 -6.03 8.20
N TYR A 15 15.03 -6.49 7.17
CA TYR A 15 15.68 -7.14 6.03
C TYR A 15 15.97 -6.07 4.98
N THR A 16 17.23 -5.85 4.66
CA THR A 16 17.63 -5.23 3.40
C THR A 16 18.14 -6.35 2.53
N ALA A 17 17.38 -6.74 1.52
CA ALA A 17 17.84 -7.74 0.57
C ALA A 17 18.93 -7.11 -0.28
N TYR A 18 20.16 -7.49 0.01
CA TYR A 18 21.30 -7.22 -0.86
C TYR A 18 21.59 -8.51 -1.63
N SER A 19 21.44 -8.46 -2.93
CA SER A 19 21.84 -9.59 -3.77
C SER A 19 23.25 -9.35 -4.29
N ASN A 20 24.20 -10.15 -3.84
CA ASN A 20 25.55 -10.19 -4.42
C ASN A 20 25.53 -10.57 -5.92
N VAL A 21 24.43 -11.17 -6.39
CA VAL A 21 24.23 -11.50 -7.81
C VAL A 21 23.78 -10.29 -8.62
N LEU A 22 23.04 -9.36 -7.99
CA LEU A 22 22.45 -8.21 -8.67
C LEU A 22 23.26 -6.93 -8.47
N ASP A 23 24.09 -6.85 -7.43
CA ASP A 23 24.99 -5.72 -7.09
C ASP A 23 24.32 -4.32 -7.25
N LYS A 24 23.03 -4.23 -6.93
CA LYS A 24 22.24 -3.02 -7.09
C LYS A 24 21.23 -2.86 -5.96
N GLU A 25 20.95 -1.59 -5.62
CA GLU A 25 19.77 -1.24 -4.86
C GLU A 25 18.52 -1.47 -5.71
N GLU A 26 17.57 -2.19 -5.14
CA GLU A 26 16.31 -2.49 -5.79
C GLU A 26 15.37 -1.29 -5.75
N HIS A 27 14.79 -0.98 -6.89
CA HIS A 27 13.70 -0.01 -6.99
C HIS A 27 12.38 -0.68 -6.55
N PHE A 28 11.82 -0.22 -5.44
CA PHE A 28 10.57 -0.76 -4.91
C PHE A 28 9.41 0.21 -5.13
N ILE A 29 8.43 -0.24 -5.94
CA ILE A 29 7.20 0.51 -6.22
C ILE A 29 6.09 -0.02 -5.31
N ASP A 30 5.66 0.80 -4.36
CA ASP A 30 4.57 0.48 -3.45
C ASP A 30 3.30 1.21 -3.89
N HIS A 31 2.63 0.67 -4.91
CA HIS A 31 1.39 1.21 -5.44
C HIS A 31 0.35 0.10 -5.59
N ILE A 32 -0.55 0.00 -4.64
CA ILE A 32 -1.65 -0.94 -4.67
C ILE A 32 -2.69 -0.49 -5.70
N VAL A 33 -2.97 -1.33 -6.69
CA VAL A 33 -3.94 -1.06 -7.75
C VAL A 33 -5.20 -1.91 -7.63
N VAL A 34 -5.14 -3.00 -6.86
CA VAL A 34 -6.28 -3.88 -6.61
C VAL A 34 -6.21 -4.45 -5.19
N MET A 35 -7.35 -4.75 -4.60
CA MET A 35 -7.41 -5.39 -3.29
C MET A 35 -7.83 -6.86 -3.44
N GLY A 36 -9.07 -7.16 -3.52
CA GLY A 36 -9.62 -8.52 -3.50
C GLY A 36 -10.22 -8.87 -2.16
N ASP A 37 -10.32 -10.15 -1.87
CA ASP A 37 -10.80 -10.67 -0.59
C ASP A 37 -9.65 -10.84 0.38
N GLU A 38 -9.87 -10.47 1.64
CA GLU A 38 -8.87 -10.66 2.68
C GLU A 38 -8.63 -12.15 2.91
N ARG A 39 -7.36 -12.53 2.89
CA ARG A 39 -6.97 -13.93 2.99
C ARG A 39 -7.04 -14.42 4.43
N SER A 40 -7.58 -15.62 4.63
CA SER A 40 -7.66 -16.27 5.94
C SER A 40 -6.42 -17.09 6.28
N ASP A 41 -5.72 -17.62 5.27
CA ASP A 41 -4.54 -18.47 5.44
C ASP A 41 -3.59 -18.30 4.23
N ILE A 42 -2.35 -18.76 4.39
CA ILE A 42 -1.37 -18.80 3.32
C ILE A 42 -0.82 -20.22 3.15
N GLN A 43 -0.83 -20.71 1.93
CA GLN A 43 -0.27 -22.02 1.60
C GLN A 43 1.21 -21.94 1.21
N GLY A 44 1.60 -20.82 0.61
CA GLY A 44 2.98 -20.61 0.18
C GLY A 44 3.12 -19.57 -0.93
N LEU A 45 4.20 -19.69 -1.67
CA LEU A 45 4.59 -18.79 -2.75
C LEU A 45 4.34 -19.43 -4.11
N TYR A 46 3.69 -18.71 -5.01
CA TYR A 46 3.55 -19.06 -6.41
C TYR A 46 4.29 -18.08 -7.31
N ILE A 47 5.33 -18.56 -7.97
CA ILE A 47 6.11 -17.80 -8.95
C ILE A 47 5.65 -18.19 -10.35
N LYS A 48 5.22 -17.20 -11.12
CA LYS A 48 4.78 -17.42 -12.51
C LYS A 48 5.38 -16.37 -13.44
N GLU A 49 5.46 -16.71 -14.72
CA GLU A 49 5.87 -15.78 -15.74
C GLU A 49 4.79 -14.74 -16.00
N SER A 50 5.18 -13.47 -16.09
CA SER A 50 4.25 -12.41 -16.50
C SER A 50 3.93 -12.57 -17.98
N MET A 51 2.65 -12.56 -18.30
CA MET A 51 2.19 -12.60 -19.69
C MET A 51 2.50 -11.31 -20.47
N HIS A 52 2.87 -10.26 -19.76
CA HIS A 52 3.09 -8.92 -20.34
C HIS A 52 4.50 -8.71 -20.92
N MET A 53 5.45 -9.60 -20.63
CA MET A 53 6.79 -9.63 -21.22
C MET A 53 7.59 -8.32 -21.16
N ARG A 54 7.26 -7.47 -20.20
CA ARG A 54 7.83 -6.12 -20.02
C ARG A 54 8.64 -6.05 -18.73
N SER A 55 9.51 -5.05 -18.63
CA SER A 55 10.11 -4.71 -17.33
C SER A 55 9.04 -4.23 -16.35
N VAL A 56 9.35 -4.29 -15.06
CA VAL A 56 8.44 -3.81 -14.00
C VAL A 56 8.14 -2.32 -14.16
N ASP A 57 9.16 -1.50 -14.45
CA ASP A 57 8.98 -0.06 -14.64
C ASP A 57 8.13 0.27 -15.88
N GLU A 58 8.33 -0.44 -16.97
CA GLU A 58 7.52 -0.28 -18.17
C GLU A 58 6.07 -0.72 -17.92
N LEU A 59 5.89 -1.86 -17.27
CA LEU A 59 4.57 -2.38 -16.93
C LEU A 59 3.84 -1.43 -15.98
N TYR A 60 4.51 -0.90 -15.00
CA TYR A 60 3.94 0.08 -14.07
C TYR A 60 3.55 1.38 -14.79
N THR A 61 4.44 1.92 -15.60
CA THR A 61 4.22 3.20 -16.31
C THR A 61 3.07 3.08 -17.32
N GLN A 62 2.97 1.94 -18.00
CA GLN A 62 1.97 1.69 -19.04
C GLN A 62 0.87 0.75 -18.59
N ARG A 63 0.68 0.55 -17.29
CA ARG A 63 -0.29 -0.42 -16.74
C ARG A 63 -1.70 -0.30 -17.30
N ASN A 64 -2.15 0.91 -17.56
CA ASN A 64 -3.47 1.16 -18.11
C ASN A 64 -3.68 0.57 -19.53
N LYS A 65 -2.60 0.17 -20.20
CA LYS A 65 -2.65 -0.42 -21.55
C LYS A 65 -2.62 -1.95 -21.54
N PHE A 66 -2.10 -2.56 -20.47
CA PHE A 66 -1.70 -3.97 -20.52
C PHE A 66 -2.22 -4.84 -19.39
N ILE A 67 -2.67 -4.29 -18.27
CA ILE A 67 -3.07 -5.08 -17.11
C ILE A 67 -4.59 -5.05 -16.96
N SER A 68 -5.23 -6.22 -16.89
CA SER A 68 -6.61 -6.34 -16.47
C SER A 68 -6.71 -6.59 -14.96
N ASP A 69 -7.75 -6.06 -14.31
CA ASP A 69 -7.93 -6.17 -12.86
C ASP A 69 -7.99 -7.60 -12.32
N TYR A 70 -8.34 -8.56 -13.18
CA TYR A 70 -8.40 -9.98 -12.83
C TYR A 70 -7.04 -10.68 -12.86
N GLU A 71 -6.02 -10.04 -13.42
CA GLU A 71 -4.71 -10.63 -13.66
C GLU A 71 -3.60 -10.03 -12.81
N ILE A 72 -3.95 -9.25 -11.80
CA ILE A 72 -2.96 -8.58 -10.96
C ILE A 72 -2.50 -9.50 -9.83
N PRO A 73 -1.22 -9.90 -9.80
CA PRO A 73 -0.62 -10.66 -8.71
C PRO A 73 -0.39 -9.78 -7.47
N HIS A 74 0.24 -10.34 -6.45
CA HIS A 74 0.74 -9.52 -5.33
C HIS A 74 1.91 -8.66 -5.76
N LEU A 75 2.89 -9.28 -6.47
CA LEU A 75 4.07 -8.57 -6.95
C LEU A 75 4.35 -8.86 -8.43
N TYR A 76 4.81 -7.82 -9.10
CA TYR A 76 5.60 -7.94 -10.32
C TYR A 76 7.07 -7.72 -9.98
N VAL A 77 7.94 -8.56 -10.48
CA VAL A 77 9.37 -8.53 -10.13
C VAL A 77 10.23 -8.71 -11.37
N ASP A 78 11.26 -7.90 -11.49
CA ASP A 78 12.41 -8.15 -12.33
C ASP A 78 13.71 -7.89 -11.53
N ARG A 79 14.88 -7.99 -12.16
CA ARG A 79 16.18 -7.80 -11.50
C ARG A 79 16.43 -6.37 -10.98
N GLU A 80 15.67 -5.40 -11.45
CA GLU A 80 15.89 -3.97 -11.16
C GLU A 80 14.79 -3.38 -10.28
N ALA A 81 13.59 -3.93 -10.35
CA ALA A 81 12.44 -3.39 -9.64
C ALA A 81 11.48 -4.45 -9.12
N THR A 82 10.78 -4.11 -8.06
CA THR A 82 9.63 -4.85 -7.54
C THR A 82 8.45 -3.90 -7.39
N TRP A 83 7.30 -4.29 -7.91
CA TRP A 83 6.07 -3.55 -7.75
C TRP A 83 5.06 -4.35 -6.92
N LEU A 84 4.72 -3.84 -5.74
CA LEU A 84 3.64 -4.36 -4.89
C LEU A 84 2.31 -3.81 -5.41
N ALA A 85 1.60 -4.61 -6.19
CA ALA A 85 0.36 -4.22 -6.87
C ALA A 85 -0.91 -4.64 -6.11
N ARG A 86 -0.81 -5.69 -5.28
CA ARG A 86 -1.88 -6.19 -4.40
C ARG A 86 -1.31 -6.39 -2.98
N PRO A 87 -2.02 -5.99 -1.92
CA PRO A 87 -1.55 -6.26 -0.56
C PRO A 87 -1.43 -7.76 -0.29
N THR A 88 -0.40 -8.15 0.44
CA THR A 88 -0.08 -9.57 0.69
C THR A 88 -1.07 -10.30 1.60
N ASN A 89 -1.92 -9.58 2.30
CA ASN A 89 -3.01 -10.13 3.12
C ASN A 89 -4.34 -10.31 2.37
N PHE A 90 -4.37 -10.01 1.06
CA PHE A 90 -5.53 -10.22 0.19
C PHE A 90 -5.23 -11.33 -0.82
N ASP A 91 -6.26 -12.05 -1.23
CA ASP A 91 -6.10 -13.09 -2.22
C ASP A 91 -6.01 -12.56 -3.66
N ASP A 92 -5.14 -13.17 -4.44
CA ASP A 92 -5.32 -13.22 -5.89
C ASP A 92 -6.41 -14.26 -6.18
N PRO A 93 -7.57 -13.87 -6.70
CA PRO A 93 -8.70 -14.78 -6.86
C PRO A 93 -8.42 -15.97 -7.82
N ARG A 94 -7.37 -15.86 -8.64
CA ARG A 94 -6.93 -16.95 -9.52
C ARG A 94 -6.16 -18.03 -8.73
N HIS A 95 -5.57 -17.66 -7.60
CA HIS A 95 -4.71 -18.51 -6.79
C HIS A 95 -4.98 -18.28 -5.30
N PRO A 96 -6.18 -18.65 -4.81
CA PRO A 96 -6.54 -18.44 -3.41
C PRO A 96 -5.51 -19.04 -2.46
N ASN A 97 -5.20 -18.31 -1.39
CA ASN A 97 -4.26 -18.68 -0.34
C ASN A 97 -2.77 -18.77 -0.77
N TRP A 98 -2.42 -18.32 -1.97
CA TRP A 98 -1.04 -18.24 -2.42
C TRP A 98 -0.55 -16.79 -2.53
N LEU A 99 0.71 -16.54 -2.14
CA LEU A 99 1.40 -15.32 -2.53
C LEU A 99 1.87 -15.46 -3.97
N VAL A 100 1.33 -14.65 -4.85
CA VAL A 100 1.61 -14.73 -6.29
C VAL A 100 2.62 -13.67 -6.68
N ILE A 101 3.72 -14.10 -7.29
CA ILE A 101 4.74 -13.23 -7.87
C ILE A 101 4.82 -13.50 -9.37
N GLU A 102 4.65 -12.49 -10.18
CA GLU A 102 4.88 -12.56 -11.62
C GLU A 102 6.26 -12.01 -11.97
N VAL A 103 7.05 -12.84 -12.68
CA VAL A 103 8.39 -12.49 -13.17
C VAL A 103 8.27 -11.81 -14.52
N CYS A 104 8.73 -10.56 -14.61
CA CYS A 104 8.70 -9.76 -15.83
C CYS A 104 9.92 -9.99 -16.72
N GLY A 105 9.80 -9.64 -18.01
CA GLY A 105 10.91 -9.58 -18.95
C GLY A 105 11.22 -10.88 -19.73
N GLY A 106 10.46 -11.95 -19.53
CA GLY A 106 10.80 -13.30 -20.01
C GLY A 106 11.10 -13.45 -21.52
N GLN A 107 10.39 -12.71 -22.37
CA GLN A 107 10.63 -12.78 -23.83
C GLN A 107 11.55 -11.69 -24.37
N THR A 108 11.69 -10.58 -23.66
CA THR A 108 12.50 -9.44 -24.10
C THR A 108 13.94 -9.49 -23.59
N ASP A 109 14.15 -10.19 -22.47
CA ASP A 109 15.44 -10.32 -21.84
C ASP A 109 16.25 -11.49 -22.42
N SER A 110 17.60 -11.39 -22.35
CA SER A 110 18.45 -12.56 -22.53
C SER A 110 18.13 -13.61 -21.47
N LYS A 111 18.44 -14.89 -21.76
CA LYS A 111 18.25 -15.99 -20.79
C LYS A 111 18.88 -15.67 -19.44
N ARG A 112 20.07 -15.07 -19.42
CA ARG A 112 20.76 -14.68 -18.20
C ARG A 112 20.02 -13.60 -17.43
N GLN A 113 19.53 -12.57 -18.11
CA GLN A 113 18.76 -11.49 -17.50
C GLN A 113 17.45 -12.01 -16.93
N PHE A 114 16.76 -12.88 -17.65
CA PHE A 114 15.53 -13.50 -17.16
C PHE A 114 15.75 -14.42 -15.95
N LEU A 115 16.89 -15.13 -15.89
CA LEU A 115 17.27 -15.87 -14.69
C LEU A 115 17.40 -14.92 -13.48
N MET A 116 18.09 -13.78 -13.66
CA MET A 116 18.27 -12.82 -12.58
C MET A 116 16.90 -12.26 -12.10
N ASN A 117 15.96 -12.07 -13.01
CA ASN A 117 14.58 -11.70 -12.65
C ASN A 117 13.93 -12.78 -11.77
N GLN A 118 14.12 -14.05 -12.09
CA GLN A 118 13.57 -15.18 -11.32
C GLN A 118 14.25 -15.31 -9.94
N ILE A 119 15.55 -15.10 -9.86
CA ILE A 119 16.29 -15.08 -8.59
C ILE A 119 15.74 -13.95 -7.69
N GLN A 120 15.53 -12.79 -8.24
CA GLN A 120 14.96 -11.66 -7.49
C GLN A 120 13.54 -11.98 -6.98
N ALA A 121 12.73 -12.63 -7.80
CA ALA A 121 11.40 -13.09 -7.39
C ALA A 121 11.44 -14.08 -6.22
N LEU A 122 12.42 -15.01 -6.22
CA LEU A 122 12.63 -15.93 -5.11
C LEU A 122 13.07 -15.20 -3.83
N ILE A 123 14.01 -14.27 -3.93
CA ILE A 123 14.46 -13.44 -2.80
C ILE A 123 13.28 -12.68 -2.19
N ARG A 124 12.44 -12.08 -3.01
CA ARG A 124 11.24 -11.37 -2.55
C ARG A 124 10.22 -12.30 -1.94
N GLY A 125 10.04 -13.48 -2.51
CA GLY A 125 9.16 -14.51 -1.98
C GLY A 125 9.58 -14.96 -0.59
N VAL A 126 10.86 -15.24 -0.37
CA VAL A 126 11.39 -15.59 0.96
C VAL A 126 11.17 -14.46 1.95
N TRP A 127 11.42 -13.21 1.53
CA TRP A 127 11.17 -12.04 2.37
C TRP A 127 9.70 -11.91 2.77
N LEU A 128 8.76 -12.14 1.85
CA LEU A 128 7.33 -12.11 2.13
C LEU A 128 6.89 -13.24 3.05
N LEU A 129 7.40 -14.46 2.81
CA LEU A 129 7.09 -15.62 3.65
C LEU A 129 7.65 -15.48 5.06
N SER A 130 8.77 -14.75 5.24
CA SER A 130 9.34 -14.51 6.58
C SER A 130 8.41 -13.77 7.55
N GLY A 131 7.41 -13.08 7.02
CA GLY A 131 6.34 -12.43 7.80
C GLY A 131 5.17 -13.36 8.15
N THR A 132 5.23 -14.63 7.74
CA THR A 132 4.19 -15.63 7.96
C THR A 132 4.73 -16.79 8.80
N ASP A 133 3.89 -17.78 9.08
CA ASP A 133 4.28 -19.05 9.71
C ASP A 133 4.83 -20.09 8.71
N LYS A 134 4.92 -19.75 7.43
CA LYS A 134 5.40 -20.64 6.36
C LYS A 134 6.85 -20.38 6.02
N GLU A 135 7.55 -21.47 5.78
CA GLU A 135 8.92 -21.46 5.25
C GLU A 135 8.93 -21.97 3.81
N LEU A 136 9.91 -21.51 3.03
CA LEU A 136 10.09 -21.99 1.67
C LEU A 136 10.50 -23.47 1.64
N SER A 137 9.69 -24.30 1.03
CA SER A 137 9.88 -25.75 0.91
C SER A 137 9.29 -26.27 -0.42
N GLU A 138 9.42 -27.55 -0.67
CA GLU A 138 8.80 -28.18 -1.84
C GLU A 138 7.27 -28.06 -1.86
N THR A 139 6.66 -28.05 -0.69
CA THR A 139 5.19 -27.94 -0.56
C THR A 139 4.68 -26.52 -0.53
N THR A 140 5.52 -25.57 -0.14
CA THR A 140 5.19 -24.14 -0.06
C THR A 140 5.68 -23.33 -1.24
N LEU A 141 6.36 -23.93 -2.19
CA LEU A 141 6.76 -23.30 -3.46
C LEU A 141 6.08 -23.95 -4.64
N LYS A 142 5.32 -23.13 -5.38
CA LYS A 142 4.77 -23.48 -6.68
C LYS A 142 5.41 -22.62 -7.75
N VAL A 143 5.82 -23.21 -8.85
CA VAL A 143 6.46 -22.48 -9.97
C VAL A 143 5.82 -22.91 -11.28
N ASP A 144 5.59 -21.93 -12.13
CA ASP A 144 5.05 -22.17 -13.48
C ASP A 144 6.00 -23.08 -14.29
N PRO A 145 5.49 -24.09 -15.01
CA PRO A 145 6.31 -25.00 -15.82
C PRO A 145 7.21 -24.28 -16.83
N ASN A 146 6.76 -23.15 -17.38
CA ASN A 146 7.59 -22.39 -18.34
C ASN A 146 8.81 -21.73 -17.66
N ILE A 147 8.63 -21.21 -16.46
CA ILE A 147 9.74 -20.70 -15.65
C ILE A 147 10.69 -21.84 -15.31
N TRP A 148 10.19 -23.00 -14.92
CA TRP A 148 11.03 -24.15 -14.63
C TRP A 148 11.92 -24.56 -15.81
N ARG A 149 11.39 -24.54 -17.02
CA ARG A 149 12.15 -24.85 -18.22
C ARG A 149 13.31 -23.88 -18.42
N SER A 150 13.03 -22.59 -18.30
CA SER A 150 14.05 -21.53 -18.39
C SER A 150 15.08 -21.63 -17.26
N MET A 151 14.62 -21.92 -16.04
CA MET A 151 15.48 -22.10 -14.88
C MET A 151 16.36 -23.35 -15.01
N LYS A 152 15.84 -24.46 -15.56
CA LYS A 152 16.62 -25.66 -15.85
C LYS A 152 17.79 -25.35 -16.77
N ASP A 153 17.54 -24.64 -17.85
CA ASP A 153 18.59 -24.25 -18.81
C ASP A 153 19.68 -23.37 -18.16
N LEU A 154 19.32 -22.59 -17.20
CA LEU A 154 20.21 -21.62 -16.53
C LEU A 154 20.95 -22.22 -15.33
N ILE A 155 20.30 -23.14 -14.61
CA ILE A 155 20.93 -23.94 -13.58
C ILE A 155 22.08 -24.78 -14.19
N ASN A 156 21.93 -25.24 -15.41
CA ASN A 156 22.96 -25.95 -16.13
C ASN A 156 24.10 -25.04 -16.64
N TYR A 157 23.83 -23.74 -16.84
CA TYR A 157 24.78 -22.91 -17.58
C TYR A 157 25.76 -22.09 -16.72
N ASP A 158 25.32 -21.45 -15.61
CA ASP A 158 26.21 -20.48 -14.93
C ASP A 158 26.35 -20.61 -13.41
N LEU A 159 25.37 -21.18 -12.71
CA LEU A 159 25.38 -21.18 -11.23
C LEU A 159 25.56 -22.57 -10.62
N ILE A 160 25.27 -23.63 -11.37
CA ILE A 160 25.31 -24.99 -10.86
C ILE A 160 25.89 -25.93 -11.92
N LYS A 161 27.21 -26.00 -12.04
CA LYS A 161 27.91 -27.06 -12.78
C LYS A 161 27.76 -28.44 -12.12
N GLN A 162 26.66 -28.72 -11.49
CA GLN A 162 26.35 -30.01 -10.89
C GLN A 162 25.14 -30.58 -11.61
N GLY A 163 25.44 -31.39 -12.61
CA GLY A 163 24.55 -32.12 -13.47
C GLY A 163 23.16 -32.43 -12.94
N ILE A 164 22.21 -31.60 -13.33
CA ILE A 164 20.82 -32.05 -13.38
C ILE A 164 20.66 -32.70 -14.73
N PRO A 165 20.30 -34.00 -14.81
CA PRO A 165 20.08 -34.69 -16.07
C PRO A 165 19.08 -33.96 -16.94
N ASP A 166 19.29 -33.94 -18.26
CA ASP A 166 18.38 -33.26 -19.20
C ASP A 166 16.96 -33.82 -19.20
N ASP A 167 16.81 -35.07 -18.77
CA ASP A 167 15.53 -35.78 -18.62
C ASP A 167 14.93 -35.68 -17.21
N ALA A 168 15.51 -34.86 -16.31
CA ALA A 168 15.00 -34.72 -14.95
C ALA A 168 13.54 -34.23 -14.93
N LYS A 169 12.74 -34.93 -14.15
CA LYS A 169 11.32 -34.55 -13.96
C LYS A 169 11.21 -33.23 -13.20
N TYR A 170 10.14 -32.51 -13.44
CA TYR A 170 9.80 -31.23 -12.80
C TYR A 170 10.09 -31.21 -11.29
N GLU A 171 9.61 -32.24 -10.57
CA GLU A 171 9.81 -32.31 -9.11
C GLU A 171 11.27 -32.47 -8.69
N GLN A 172 12.08 -33.17 -9.47
CA GLN A 172 13.51 -33.32 -9.20
C GLN A 172 14.25 -32.00 -9.41
N VAL A 173 13.89 -31.25 -10.47
CA VAL A 173 14.46 -29.92 -10.75
C VAL A 173 14.08 -28.95 -9.65
N LYS A 174 12.81 -28.96 -9.24
CA LYS A 174 12.27 -28.13 -8.15
C LYS A 174 13.03 -28.41 -6.84
N LYS A 175 13.15 -29.68 -6.46
CA LYS A 175 13.89 -30.09 -5.26
C LYS A 175 15.33 -29.62 -5.30
N LYS A 176 16.03 -29.87 -6.38
CA LYS A 176 17.44 -29.48 -6.54
C LYS A 176 17.63 -27.97 -6.51
N MET A 177 16.70 -27.24 -7.10
CA MET A 177 16.71 -25.78 -7.08
C MET A 177 16.50 -25.23 -5.66
N LEU A 178 15.51 -25.74 -4.92
CA LEU A 178 15.28 -25.38 -3.53
C LEU A 178 16.53 -25.67 -2.67
N GLU A 179 17.10 -26.86 -2.77
CA GLU A 179 18.33 -27.22 -2.07
C GLU A 179 19.49 -26.27 -2.40
N THR A 180 19.62 -25.90 -3.66
CA THR A 180 20.70 -25.03 -4.13
C THR A 180 20.50 -23.59 -3.68
N TYR A 181 19.32 -23.03 -3.83
CA TYR A 181 19.02 -21.64 -3.44
C TYR A 181 18.90 -21.47 -1.93
N ILE A 182 18.45 -22.50 -1.21
CA ILE A 182 18.40 -22.49 0.26
C ILE A 182 19.80 -22.68 0.85
N LYS A 183 20.65 -23.53 0.26
CA LYS A 183 22.01 -23.79 0.72
C LYS A 183 23.05 -22.79 0.23
N ARG A 184 22.81 -22.14 -0.90
CA ARG A 184 23.67 -21.05 -1.38
C ARG A 184 23.09 -19.72 -0.94
N ASP A 185 23.95 -18.88 -0.48
CA ASP A 185 23.77 -17.49 0.02
C ASP A 185 22.82 -16.56 -0.75
N ILE A 186 22.15 -17.03 -1.82
CA ILE A 186 21.13 -16.26 -2.57
C ILE A 186 19.83 -16.17 -1.79
N LEU A 187 19.48 -17.22 -1.04
CA LEU A 187 18.29 -17.26 -0.18
C LEU A 187 18.66 -17.39 1.30
N THR A 188 19.94 -17.48 1.63
CA THR A 188 20.41 -17.54 3.01
C THR A 188 20.52 -16.13 3.61
N ARG A 189 20.51 -16.08 4.93
CA ARG A 189 20.61 -14.84 5.70
C ARG A 189 21.87 -14.00 5.38
N GLU A 190 22.86 -14.54 4.71
CA GLU A 190 24.09 -13.84 4.34
C GLU A 190 23.88 -12.83 3.21
N ASN A 191 22.89 -13.06 2.35
CA ASN A 191 22.49 -12.09 1.30
C ASN A 191 21.35 -11.16 1.74
N ILE A 192 20.80 -11.40 2.93
CA ILE A 192 19.82 -10.54 3.56
C ILE A 192 20.57 -9.86 4.71
N LYS A 193 20.92 -8.59 4.57
CA LYS A 193 21.42 -7.81 5.70
C LYS A 193 20.32 -7.71 6.75
N GLU A 194 20.42 -8.58 7.75
CA GLU A 194 19.59 -8.53 8.94
C GLU A 194 20.15 -7.46 9.87
N VAL A 195 19.45 -6.33 10.00
CA VAL A 195 19.71 -5.39 11.08
C VAL A 195 18.78 -5.76 12.22
N THR A 196 19.28 -6.56 13.14
CA THR A 196 18.56 -6.89 14.37
C THR A 196 18.77 -5.78 15.38
N THR A 197 17.73 -5.07 15.73
CA THR A 197 17.72 -4.15 16.85
C THR A 197 17.04 -4.84 18.03
N LYS A 198 17.81 -5.13 19.09
CA LYS A 198 17.27 -5.63 20.35
C LYS A 198 16.88 -4.44 21.20
N THR A 199 15.62 -4.33 21.54
CA THR A 199 15.12 -3.30 22.44
C THR A 199 14.44 -3.96 23.62
N THR A 200 14.83 -3.58 24.84
CA THR A 200 14.17 -4.08 26.05
C THR A 200 13.01 -3.15 26.37
N ILE A 201 11.79 -3.68 26.35
CA ILE A 201 10.58 -2.91 26.63
C ILE A 201 10.07 -3.30 28.00
N ARG A 202 9.78 -2.31 28.84
CA ARG A 202 9.08 -2.53 30.10
C ARG A 202 7.64 -2.89 29.82
N ILE A 203 7.22 -4.07 30.29
CA ILE A 203 5.82 -4.47 30.22
C ILE A 203 5.10 -3.75 31.37
N SER A 204 4.28 -2.76 31.05
CA SER A 204 3.30 -2.24 31.99
C SER A 204 2.13 -3.23 32.07
N ASP A 205 1.54 -3.36 33.24
CA ASP A 205 0.40 -4.30 33.50
C ASP A 205 -0.85 -4.03 32.64
N LYS A 206 -0.78 -3.14 31.66
CA LYS A 206 -1.79 -2.83 30.65
C LYS A 206 -1.14 -2.78 29.28
N THR A 207 -1.13 -3.94 28.64
CA THR A 207 -1.10 -4.14 27.19
C THR A 207 -0.73 -2.93 26.31
N SER A 208 0.54 -2.67 26.06
CA SER A 208 0.99 -2.09 24.81
C SER A 208 2.49 -2.34 24.62
N VAL A 209 2.80 -3.33 23.82
CA VAL A 209 4.16 -3.68 23.38
C VAL A 209 4.76 -2.59 22.47
N ASP A 210 4.00 -1.56 22.16
CA ASP A 210 4.34 -0.53 21.16
C ASP A 210 4.80 0.82 21.74
N SER A 211 4.93 0.98 23.06
CA SER A 211 5.11 2.30 23.67
C SER A 211 6.51 2.89 23.55
N ALA A 212 7.54 2.10 23.27
CA ALA A 212 8.92 2.61 23.23
C ALA A 212 9.29 3.31 21.90
N SER A 213 8.57 3.03 20.80
CA SER A 213 8.80 3.67 19.49
C SER A 213 7.90 4.87 19.22
N ARG A 214 7.00 5.21 20.14
CA ARG A 214 5.93 6.19 19.96
C ARG A 214 6.18 7.56 20.55
N ARG A 215 7.38 7.89 20.96
CA ARG A 215 7.66 9.18 21.59
C ARG A 215 7.87 10.31 20.58
N GLY A 216 6.76 10.73 19.98
CA GLY A 216 6.52 12.15 19.73
C GLY A 216 5.57 12.64 20.83
N PRO A 217 5.44 13.94 21.10
CA PRO A 217 4.71 14.48 22.27
C PRO A 217 3.21 14.17 22.35
N THR A 218 2.69 13.31 21.49
CA THR A 218 1.28 12.92 21.49
C THR A 218 1.03 11.56 20.86
N ALA A 219 2.07 10.79 20.64
CA ALA A 219 1.90 9.39 20.29
C ALA A 219 1.45 8.66 21.55
N SER A 220 0.24 8.83 21.82
CA SER A 220 -0.39 8.36 23.01
C SER A 220 -0.33 6.86 23.11
N ASP A 221 -0.01 6.40 24.30
CA ASP A 221 -0.46 5.13 24.86
C ASP A 221 -2.00 5.07 24.93
N GLU A 222 -2.69 6.00 24.29
CA GLU A 222 -4.14 6.13 24.26
C GLU A 222 -4.74 4.97 23.46
N LYS A 223 -5.67 4.29 24.09
CA LYS A 223 -6.54 3.35 23.41
C LYS A 223 -7.28 4.07 22.30
N PRO A 224 -7.47 3.44 21.13
CA PRO A 224 -8.27 4.01 20.07
C PRO A 224 -9.65 4.42 20.60
N SER A 225 -10.05 5.65 20.31
CA SER A 225 -11.41 6.13 20.57
C SER A 225 -12.27 5.75 19.38
N ILE A 226 -13.21 4.83 19.58
CA ILE A 226 -14.06 4.28 18.53
C ILE A 226 -15.50 4.68 18.82
N VAL A 227 -16.10 5.45 17.91
CA VAL A 227 -17.52 5.75 17.91
C VAL A 227 -18.19 4.88 16.87
N THR A 228 -19.25 4.16 17.24
CA THR A 228 -20.03 3.35 16.30
C THR A 228 -21.33 4.07 16.00
N GLU A 229 -21.60 4.33 14.71
CA GLU A 229 -22.83 4.96 14.24
C GLU A 229 -23.59 4.03 13.29
N LYS A 230 -24.93 4.04 13.40
CA LYS A 230 -25.78 3.27 12.50
C LYS A 230 -26.33 4.17 11.39
N SER A 231 -26.30 3.66 10.17
CA SER A 231 -27.04 4.21 9.04
C SER A 231 -28.56 3.98 9.25
N PRO A 232 -29.41 4.90 8.79
CA PRO A 232 -30.84 4.66 8.74
C PRO A 232 -31.24 3.64 7.65
N PHE A 233 -30.32 3.23 6.80
CA PHE A 233 -30.52 2.28 5.70
C PHE A 233 -29.96 0.92 6.04
N THR A 234 -30.61 -0.14 5.54
CA THR A 234 -29.99 -1.47 5.47
C THR A 234 -28.86 -1.46 4.42
N PHE A 235 -27.95 -2.41 4.53
CA PHE A 235 -26.88 -2.55 3.53
C PHE A 235 -27.45 -2.70 2.11
N GLN A 236 -28.49 -3.51 1.95
CA GLN A 236 -29.13 -3.72 0.65
C GLN A 236 -29.75 -2.45 0.09
N GLN A 237 -30.44 -1.69 0.92
CA GLN A 237 -30.98 -0.38 0.51
C GLN A 237 -29.90 0.59 0.06
N ALA A 238 -28.79 0.65 0.81
CA ALA A 238 -27.66 1.49 0.43
C ALA A 238 -27.01 1.04 -0.88
N LEU A 239 -26.82 -0.27 -1.04
CA LEU A 239 -26.29 -0.86 -2.27
C LEU A 239 -27.21 -0.61 -3.47
N ASP A 240 -28.53 -0.77 -3.30
CA ASP A 240 -29.51 -0.50 -4.37
C ASP A 240 -29.44 0.98 -4.82
N ARG A 241 -29.29 1.91 -3.88
CA ARG A 241 -29.10 3.33 -4.20
C ARG A 241 -27.80 3.58 -4.94
N GLN A 242 -26.70 2.94 -4.53
CA GLN A 242 -25.43 3.06 -5.23
C GLN A 242 -25.55 2.57 -6.67
N MET A 243 -26.16 1.42 -6.90
CA MET A 243 -26.34 0.87 -8.24
C MET A 243 -27.27 1.69 -9.13
N SER A 244 -28.31 2.27 -8.56
CA SER A 244 -29.33 3.04 -9.34
C SER A 244 -28.95 4.49 -9.60
N ARG A 245 -28.22 5.16 -8.67
CA ARG A 245 -27.96 6.60 -8.72
C ARG A 245 -26.48 6.95 -8.56
N GLY A 246 -25.70 6.11 -7.87
CA GLY A 246 -24.32 6.40 -7.51
C GLY A 246 -23.33 6.21 -8.65
N ASN A 247 -23.76 5.55 -9.73
CA ASN A 247 -22.92 5.30 -10.91
C ASN A 247 -21.53 4.77 -10.55
N PRO A 248 -21.42 3.71 -9.74
CA PRO A 248 -20.13 3.21 -9.29
C PRO A 248 -19.29 2.75 -10.47
N LYS A 249 -18.04 3.20 -10.50
CA LYS A 249 -17.09 2.89 -11.55
C LYS A 249 -15.96 2.04 -11.00
N LYS A 250 -15.47 1.16 -11.83
CA LYS A 250 -14.26 0.39 -11.59
C LYS A 250 -13.19 0.81 -12.58
N SER A 251 -11.99 1.03 -12.06
CA SER A 251 -10.82 1.30 -12.89
C SER A 251 -10.37 0.01 -13.57
N HIS A 252 -10.16 0.08 -14.88
CA HIS A 252 -9.56 -0.95 -15.70
C HIS A 252 -8.37 -0.38 -16.45
N THR A 253 -7.54 -1.25 -16.98
CA THR A 253 -6.37 -0.85 -17.76
C THR A 253 -6.70 -0.06 -19.01
N TRP A 254 -7.88 -0.31 -19.58
CA TRP A 254 -8.39 0.37 -20.79
C TRP A 254 -9.28 1.58 -20.47
N GLY A 255 -9.47 1.92 -19.19
CA GLY A 255 -10.30 3.05 -18.76
C GLY A 255 -11.26 2.70 -17.64
N TRP A 256 -12.37 3.41 -17.58
CA TRP A 256 -13.40 3.23 -16.56
C TRP A 256 -14.58 2.44 -17.10
N ALA A 257 -15.04 1.46 -16.34
CA ALA A 257 -16.27 0.73 -16.61
C ALA A 257 -17.26 0.84 -15.45
N ASN A 258 -18.51 0.49 -15.69
CA ASN A 258 -19.49 0.34 -14.61
C ASN A 258 -19.05 -0.80 -13.69
N ALA A 259 -19.01 -0.54 -12.39
CA ALA A 259 -18.80 -1.58 -11.40
C ALA A 259 -20.04 -2.50 -11.34
N THR A 260 -19.83 -3.79 -11.22
CA THR A 260 -20.92 -4.73 -10.97
C THR A 260 -21.46 -4.56 -9.55
N ARG A 261 -22.68 -5.06 -9.32
CA ARG A 261 -23.26 -5.08 -7.97
C ARG A 261 -22.37 -5.83 -6.96
N ALA A 262 -21.81 -6.96 -7.36
CA ALA A 262 -20.90 -7.75 -6.52
C ALA A 262 -19.63 -6.97 -6.16
N GLN A 263 -19.01 -6.30 -7.13
CA GLN A 263 -17.83 -5.46 -6.91
C GLN A 263 -18.15 -4.29 -5.96
N THR A 264 -19.27 -3.63 -6.17
CA THR A 264 -19.73 -2.52 -5.33
C THR A 264 -20.05 -2.99 -3.91
N SER A 265 -20.75 -4.11 -3.77
CA SER A 265 -21.03 -4.75 -2.48
C SER A 265 -19.77 -5.09 -1.70
N SER A 266 -18.79 -5.67 -2.39
CA SER A 266 -17.49 -5.99 -1.78
C SER A 266 -16.76 -4.74 -1.30
N ALA A 267 -16.75 -3.67 -2.11
CA ALA A 267 -16.10 -2.41 -1.76
C ALA A 267 -16.78 -1.66 -0.59
N MET A 268 -18.08 -1.87 -0.42
CA MET A 268 -18.88 -1.25 0.67
C MET A 268 -18.89 -2.05 1.97
N ASN A 269 -18.33 -3.26 2.02
CA ASN A 269 -18.47 -4.19 3.14
C ASN A 269 -17.78 -3.67 4.41
N VAL A 270 -18.58 -3.05 5.29
CA VAL A 270 -18.09 -2.40 6.53
C VAL A 270 -17.43 -3.37 7.50
N LYS A 271 -17.89 -4.64 7.57
CA LYS A 271 -17.30 -5.64 8.46
C LYS A 271 -15.87 -5.96 8.02
N ARG A 272 -15.68 -6.29 6.76
CA ARG A 272 -14.35 -6.60 6.20
C ARG A 272 -13.40 -5.41 6.28
N ILE A 273 -13.89 -4.21 5.97
CA ILE A 273 -13.13 -2.97 6.08
C ILE A 273 -12.64 -2.78 7.52
N TRP A 274 -13.52 -2.94 8.49
CA TRP A 274 -13.19 -2.74 9.90
C TRP A 274 -12.20 -3.79 10.45
N GLU A 275 -12.34 -5.04 10.05
CA GLU A 275 -11.49 -6.15 10.49
C GLU A 275 -10.08 -6.12 9.87
N SER A 276 -9.90 -5.38 8.78
CA SER A 276 -8.59 -5.24 8.12
C SER A 276 -7.71 -4.22 8.85
N ASN A 277 -6.48 -4.60 9.16
CA ASN A 277 -5.48 -3.70 9.77
C ASN A 277 -5.10 -2.49 8.90
N THR A 278 -5.33 -2.56 7.60
CA THR A 278 -5.06 -1.50 6.64
C THR A 278 -6.33 -0.75 6.28
N GLN A 279 -7.38 -1.48 5.93
CA GLN A 279 -8.61 -0.87 5.43
C GLN A 279 -9.48 -0.23 6.52
N CYS A 280 -9.28 -0.59 7.79
CA CYS A 280 -9.93 0.11 8.91
C CYS A 280 -9.67 1.62 8.90
N TYR A 281 -8.58 2.07 8.26
CA TYR A 281 -8.31 3.50 8.06
C TYR A 281 -9.31 4.20 7.12
N GLN A 282 -10.15 3.48 6.40
CA GLN A 282 -11.33 4.09 5.77
C GLN A 282 -12.29 4.71 6.78
N MET A 283 -12.25 4.26 8.04
CA MET A 283 -13.07 4.73 9.14
C MET A 283 -12.31 5.63 10.14
N LEU A 284 -11.08 6.04 9.80
CA LEU A 284 -10.36 7.05 10.56
C LEU A 284 -11.17 8.36 10.59
N ASN A 285 -11.32 8.95 11.78
CA ASN A 285 -11.96 10.26 11.91
C ASN A 285 -11.03 11.35 11.38
N LEU A 286 -11.29 11.80 10.16
CA LEU A 286 -10.50 12.81 9.46
C LEU A 286 -10.62 14.19 10.12
N GLY A 287 -11.71 14.41 10.86
CA GLY A 287 -12.00 15.66 11.56
C GLY A 287 -11.41 15.74 12.96
N LYS A 288 -10.37 14.97 13.25
CA LYS A 288 -9.66 14.99 14.54
C LYS A 288 -8.16 15.13 14.35
N TYR A 289 -7.65 16.26 14.79
CA TYR A 289 -6.22 16.50 14.94
C TYR A 289 -5.63 15.54 15.97
N GLN A 290 -4.58 14.83 15.63
CA GLN A 290 -3.94 13.82 16.50
C GLN A 290 -2.77 14.38 17.29
N GLY A 291 -2.12 15.46 16.80
CA GLY A 291 -0.97 16.07 17.43
C GLY A 291 0.34 15.35 17.17
N ILE A 292 0.53 14.85 15.95
CA ILE A 292 1.77 14.19 15.55
C ILE A 292 2.90 15.19 15.49
N SER A 293 4.08 14.81 15.97
CA SER A 293 5.24 15.70 16.04
C SER A 293 5.70 16.18 14.66
N VAL A 294 6.19 17.41 14.57
CA VAL A 294 6.77 17.96 13.33
C VAL A 294 7.89 17.08 12.80
N SER A 295 8.73 16.53 13.68
CA SER A 295 9.80 15.61 13.29
C SER A 295 9.28 14.35 12.61
N ALA A 296 8.21 13.74 13.13
CA ALA A 296 7.58 12.58 12.51
C ALA A 296 6.95 12.93 11.16
N LEU A 297 6.26 14.07 11.06
CA LEU A 297 5.69 14.54 9.79
C LEU A 297 6.79 14.81 8.76
N ASN A 298 7.89 15.44 9.14
CA ASN A 298 9.03 15.68 8.25
C ASN A 298 9.67 14.36 7.77
N LYS A 299 9.67 13.32 8.58
CA LYS A 299 10.13 11.98 8.15
C LYS A 299 9.28 11.42 7.00
N ILE A 300 7.97 11.66 7.04
CA ILE A 300 7.05 11.29 5.93
C ILE A 300 7.32 12.12 4.68
N LEU A 301 7.55 13.43 4.87
CA LEU A 301 7.63 14.42 3.78
C LEU A 301 9.00 14.47 3.12
N LYS A 302 10.01 13.84 3.68
CA LYS A 302 11.40 13.87 3.17
C LYS A 302 11.45 13.40 1.71
N GLY A 303 12.03 14.22 0.86
CA GLY A 303 12.18 13.94 -0.57
C GLY A 303 10.88 14.04 -1.38
N LYS A 304 9.85 14.71 -0.85
CA LYS A 304 8.53 14.84 -1.50
C LYS A 304 8.36 16.21 -2.20
N GLY A 305 9.29 16.54 -3.09
CA GLY A 305 9.24 17.80 -3.85
C GLY A 305 9.14 19.02 -2.95
N THR A 306 8.25 19.95 -3.27
CA THR A 306 8.04 21.16 -2.47
C THR A 306 7.33 20.94 -1.15
N LEU A 307 6.86 19.71 -0.87
CA LEU A 307 6.33 19.29 0.43
C LEU A 307 7.43 18.89 1.42
N ASP A 308 8.66 18.70 0.94
CA ASP A 308 9.80 18.41 1.83
C ASP A 308 9.93 19.44 2.92
N ALA A 309 10.18 18.98 4.15
CA ALA A 309 10.32 19.81 5.35
C ALA A 309 9.06 20.66 5.73
N GLN A 310 7.90 20.40 5.15
CA GLN A 310 6.65 21.13 5.46
C GLN A 310 5.86 20.56 6.67
N GLY A 311 6.50 19.75 7.51
CA GLY A 311 5.85 19.16 8.69
C GLY A 311 5.23 20.18 9.63
N LYS A 312 5.90 21.32 9.86
CA LYS A 312 5.36 22.43 10.67
C LYS A 312 4.08 23.00 10.03
N ALA A 313 4.09 23.23 8.73
CA ALA A 313 2.92 23.77 8.01
C ALA A 313 1.72 22.82 8.10
N PHE A 314 1.93 21.50 7.94
CA PHE A 314 0.86 20.51 8.12
C PHE A 314 0.36 20.47 9.57
N ALA A 315 1.26 20.46 10.55
CA ALA A 315 0.88 20.46 11.97
C ALA A 315 0.00 21.68 12.33
N GLU A 316 0.40 22.86 11.91
CA GLU A 316 -0.35 24.11 12.16
C GLU A 316 -1.69 24.14 11.45
N ALA A 317 -1.73 23.74 10.17
CA ALA A 317 -2.96 23.68 9.38
C ALA A 317 -3.95 22.68 9.95
N CYS A 318 -3.48 21.49 10.31
CA CYS A 318 -4.31 20.44 10.89
C CYS A 318 -4.80 20.79 12.28
N LYS A 319 -3.97 21.41 13.11
CA LYS A 319 -4.38 21.91 14.42
C LYS A 319 -5.46 22.97 14.32
N LYS A 320 -5.27 23.96 13.45
CA LYS A 320 -6.22 25.06 13.24
C LYS A 320 -7.57 24.59 12.71
N ASN A 321 -7.55 23.64 11.78
CA ASN A 321 -8.76 23.15 11.13
C ASN A 321 -9.31 21.85 11.76
N ASN A 322 -8.69 21.34 12.81
CA ASN A 322 -9.02 20.07 13.45
C ASN A 322 -9.14 18.92 12.43
N ILE A 323 -8.08 18.67 11.71
CA ILE A 323 -7.96 17.62 10.67
C ILE A 323 -6.85 16.66 11.05
N ASN A 324 -7.02 15.38 10.71
CA ASN A 324 -5.97 14.37 10.86
C ASN A 324 -4.79 14.68 9.92
N GLU A 325 -3.58 14.74 10.48
CA GLU A 325 -2.36 15.14 9.76
C GLU A 325 -1.99 14.13 8.68
N ILE A 326 -2.10 12.85 8.99
CA ILE A 326 -1.73 11.77 8.05
C ILE A 326 -2.68 11.73 6.86
N TYR A 327 -3.97 11.94 7.10
CA TYR A 327 -4.94 12.06 6.03
C TYR A 327 -4.63 13.25 5.11
N LEU A 328 -4.37 14.43 5.68
CA LEU A 328 -4.11 15.61 4.86
C LEU A 328 -2.86 15.45 4.01
N ILE A 329 -1.80 14.85 4.58
CA ILE A 329 -0.59 14.51 3.83
C ILE A 329 -0.87 13.49 2.74
N ALA A 330 -1.61 12.42 3.03
CA ALA A 330 -1.96 11.40 2.04
C ALA A 330 -2.75 11.99 0.87
N HIS A 331 -3.69 12.89 1.16
CA HIS A 331 -4.46 13.60 0.15
C HIS A 331 -3.55 14.49 -0.71
N ALA A 332 -2.67 15.27 -0.09
CA ALA A 332 -1.71 16.10 -0.81
C ALA A 332 -0.78 15.26 -1.70
N PHE A 333 -0.34 14.10 -1.24
CA PHE A 333 0.50 13.20 -2.03
C PHE A 333 -0.22 12.69 -3.29
N LEU A 334 -1.46 12.28 -3.15
CA LEU A 334 -2.25 11.79 -4.27
C LEU A 334 -2.45 12.86 -5.34
N GLU A 335 -2.92 14.03 -4.94
CA GLU A 335 -3.33 15.10 -5.86
C GLU A 335 -2.14 15.87 -6.46
N SER A 336 -1.00 15.90 -5.77
CA SER A 336 0.17 16.66 -6.20
C SER A 336 1.31 15.83 -6.76
N GLY A 337 1.12 14.52 -6.94
CA GLY A 337 2.20 13.63 -7.32
C GLY A 337 3.38 13.72 -6.35
N TYR A 338 3.10 13.62 -5.07
CA TYR A 338 4.09 13.77 -3.99
C TYR A 338 4.81 15.13 -3.98
N GLY A 339 4.10 16.20 -4.33
CA GLY A 339 4.65 17.56 -4.35
C GLY A 339 5.50 17.88 -5.57
N THR A 340 5.46 17.05 -6.61
CA THR A 340 6.31 17.20 -7.82
C THR A 340 5.55 17.66 -9.06
N SER A 341 4.22 17.64 -9.05
CA SER A 341 3.41 18.08 -10.18
C SER A 341 3.64 19.55 -10.53
N ASN A 342 3.30 19.94 -11.75
CA ASN A 342 3.43 21.32 -12.18
C ASN A 342 2.70 22.31 -11.27
N PHE A 343 1.53 21.93 -10.75
CA PHE A 343 0.75 22.76 -9.83
C PHE A 343 1.31 22.81 -8.40
N ALA A 344 2.15 21.87 -8.05
CA ALA A 344 2.83 21.81 -6.76
C ALA A 344 4.25 22.40 -6.80
N SER A 345 4.81 22.63 -7.98
CA SER A 345 6.21 23.05 -8.16
C SER A 345 6.50 24.51 -7.79
N GLY A 346 5.48 25.34 -7.70
CA GLY A 346 5.63 26.79 -7.50
C GLY A 346 6.07 27.57 -8.73
N ARG A 347 6.34 26.90 -9.87
CA ARG A 347 6.82 27.55 -11.11
C ARG A 347 5.87 28.60 -11.69
N TYR A 348 4.60 28.56 -11.31
CA TYR A 348 3.58 29.51 -11.73
C TYR A 348 3.29 30.61 -10.70
N GLY A 349 4.12 30.73 -9.65
CA GLY A 349 3.97 31.72 -8.59
C GLY A 349 2.92 31.39 -7.53
N ALA A 350 2.38 30.17 -7.54
CA ALA A 350 1.49 29.64 -6.53
C ALA A 350 1.63 28.12 -6.44
N TYR A 351 1.04 27.54 -5.37
CA TYR A 351 1.06 26.11 -5.09
C TYR A 351 -0.36 25.59 -4.95
N ASN A 352 -0.65 24.41 -5.51
CA ASN A 352 -1.91 23.72 -5.31
C ASN A 352 -1.64 22.23 -5.10
N TYR A 353 -1.74 21.77 -3.86
CA TYR A 353 -1.45 20.38 -3.48
C TYR A 353 -2.68 19.47 -3.47
N PHE A 354 -3.88 20.01 -3.59
CA PHE A 354 -5.12 19.28 -3.37
C PHE A 354 -6.03 19.20 -4.59
N GLY A 355 -5.54 19.61 -5.75
CA GLY A 355 -6.32 19.57 -6.99
C GLY A 355 -7.56 20.47 -6.98
N ILE A 356 -7.63 21.41 -6.07
CA ILE A 356 -8.81 22.29 -5.93
C ILE A 356 -8.92 23.23 -7.12
N GLY A 357 -10.07 23.22 -7.78
CA GLY A 357 -10.28 24.00 -9.00
C GLY A 357 -9.67 23.39 -10.26
N ALA A 358 -9.19 22.16 -10.21
CA ALA A 358 -8.78 21.43 -11.41
C ALA A 358 -10.02 20.85 -12.11
N PHE A 359 -10.32 21.37 -13.29
CA PHE A 359 -11.38 20.86 -14.14
C PHE A 359 -10.79 20.26 -15.41
N ASP A 360 -11.36 19.19 -15.92
CA ASP A 360 -10.88 18.50 -17.12
C ASP A 360 -10.84 19.40 -18.37
N ASN A 361 -11.71 20.40 -18.39
CA ASN A 361 -11.85 21.34 -19.50
C ASN A 361 -11.03 22.63 -19.32
N ASP A 362 -10.52 22.94 -18.14
CA ASP A 362 -9.65 24.09 -17.86
C ASP A 362 -8.61 23.76 -16.77
N PRO A 363 -7.54 23.04 -17.12
CA PRO A 363 -6.48 22.70 -16.15
C PRO A 363 -5.79 23.92 -15.53
N ASP A 364 -5.77 25.06 -16.26
CA ASP A 364 -5.12 26.28 -15.77
C ASP A 364 -5.93 26.99 -14.69
N TYR A 365 -7.21 26.67 -14.56
CA TYR A 365 -8.07 27.27 -13.53
C TYR A 365 -7.58 26.97 -12.12
N ALA A 366 -7.02 25.78 -11.89
CA ALA A 366 -6.45 25.40 -10.58
C ALA A 366 -5.34 26.38 -10.13
N MET A 367 -4.52 26.86 -11.05
CA MET A 367 -3.47 27.83 -10.72
C MET A 367 -4.01 29.25 -10.55
N LYS A 368 -4.98 29.67 -11.36
CA LYS A 368 -5.70 30.93 -11.18
C LYS A 368 -6.40 30.95 -9.83
N PHE A 369 -7.06 29.85 -9.46
CA PHE A 369 -7.69 29.69 -8.17
C PHE A 369 -6.69 29.82 -7.03
N ALA A 370 -5.55 29.13 -7.10
CA ALA A 370 -4.50 29.18 -6.08
C ALA A 370 -3.95 30.61 -5.92
N LYS A 371 -3.69 31.32 -7.02
CA LYS A 371 -3.25 32.73 -7.01
C LYS A 371 -4.30 33.64 -6.36
N ASN A 372 -5.55 33.49 -6.74
CA ASN A 372 -6.65 34.30 -6.19
C ASN A 372 -6.85 34.04 -4.67
N LYS A 373 -6.55 32.83 -4.21
CA LYS A 373 -6.57 32.48 -2.79
C LYS A 373 -5.28 32.89 -2.05
N GLY A 374 -4.29 33.41 -2.73
CA GLY A 374 -3.03 33.81 -2.14
C GLY A 374 -2.14 32.64 -1.70
N TRP A 375 -2.25 31.49 -2.36
CA TRP A 375 -1.45 30.29 -2.07
C TRP A 375 -0.04 30.42 -2.67
N THR A 376 0.66 31.46 -2.28
CA THR A 376 1.97 31.82 -2.83
C THR A 376 3.16 31.15 -2.14
N THR A 377 2.91 30.41 -1.08
CA THR A 377 3.90 29.58 -0.40
C THR A 377 3.32 28.20 -0.08
N PRO A 378 4.17 27.16 0.10
CA PRO A 378 3.70 25.85 0.52
C PRO A 378 2.81 25.89 1.76
N ALA A 379 3.21 26.63 2.78
CA ALA A 379 2.44 26.76 4.04
C ALA A 379 1.05 27.36 3.81
N LYS A 380 0.94 28.41 2.98
CA LYS A 380 -0.37 29.03 2.64
C LYS A 380 -1.27 28.07 1.85
N ALA A 381 -0.70 27.31 0.93
CA ALA A 381 -1.43 26.31 0.15
C ALA A 381 -1.92 25.15 1.01
N ILE A 382 -1.10 24.66 1.94
CA ILE A 382 -1.45 23.61 2.89
C ILE A 382 -2.58 24.08 3.81
N MET A 383 -2.48 25.30 4.35
CA MET A 383 -3.51 25.89 5.21
C MET A 383 -4.85 26.07 4.45
N GLY A 384 -4.77 26.58 3.23
CA GLY A 384 -5.96 26.79 2.39
C GLY A 384 -6.64 25.48 2.00
N GLY A 385 -5.85 24.47 1.65
CA GLY A 385 -6.35 23.13 1.37
C GLY A 385 -7.04 22.49 2.56
N ALA A 386 -6.44 22.59 3.75
CA ALA A 386 -7.03 22.11 5.00
C ALA A 386 -8.40 22.76 5.26
N SER A 387 -8.49 24.06 5.11
CA SER A 387 -9.77 24.80 5.29
C SER A 387 -10.84 24.36 4.30
N PHE A 388 -10.45 24.11 3.07
CA PHE A 388 -11.36 23.64 2.01
C PHE A 388 -11.92 22.25 2.33
N VAL A 389 -11.05 21.29 2.63
CA VAL A 389 -11.44 19.91 2.96
C VAL A 389 -12.38 19.88 4.18
N ARG A 390 -12.07 20.70 5.19
CA ARG A 390 -12.94 20.83 6.37
C ARG A 390 -14.34 21.27 6.02
N LYS A 391 -14.46 22.31 5.21
CA LYS A 391 -15.73 22.92 4.85
C LYS A 391 -16.61 22.02 4.00
N ASP A 392 -16.04 21.38 2.98
CA ASP A 392 -16.85 20.73 1.95
C ASP A 392 -17.29 19.31 2.31
N TYR A 393 -16.56 18.62 3.18
CA TYR A 393 -16.87 17.23 3.55
C TYR A 393 -16.99 17.03 5.07
N ILE A 394 -15.95 17.37 5.83
CA ILE A 394 -15.91 17.06 7.26
C ILE A 394 -17.06 17.75 7.99
N ASN A 395 -17.29 19.04 7.75
CA ASN A 395 -18.38 19.81 8.38
C ASN A 395 -19.78 19.34 7.96
N LYS A 396 -19.88 18.58 6.87
CA LYS A 396 -21.14 17.99 6.40
C LYS A 396 -21.38 16.58 6.96
N GLY A 397 -20.58 16.18 7.94
CA GLY A 397 -20.69 14.86 8.56
C GLY A 397 -20.03 13.72 7.77
N GLN A 398 -19.34 14.03 6.67
CA GLN A 398 -18.56 13.09 5.89
C GLN A 398 -17.11 13.15 6.35
N ASN A 399 -16.88 12.71 7.56
CA ASN A 399 -15.61 12.85 8.28
C ASN A 399 -14.80 11.56 8.35
N THR A 400 -15.06 10.62 7.47
CA THR A 400 -14.23 9.45 7.18
C THR A 400 -14.13 9.25 5.67
N LEU A 401 -13.11 8.55 5.20
CA LEU A 401 -13.01 8.19 3.77
C LEU A 401 -14.24 7.39 3.31
N TYR A 402 -14.69 6.46 4.14
CA TYR A 402 -15.89 5.67 3.87
C TYR A 402 -17.12 6.57 3.66
N ARG A 403 -17.31 7.56 4.51
CA ARG A 403 -18.42 8.52 4.40
C ARG A 403 -18.32 9.46 3.20
N ILE A 404 -17.11 9.89 2.87
CA ILE A 404 -16.85 10.73 1.68
C ILE A 404 -17.21 9.95 0.40
N ARG A 405 -16.94 8.65 0.37
CA ARG A 405 -17.21 7.83 -0.81
C ARG A 405 -18.64 7.26 -0.84
N TRP A 406 -19.12 6.72 0.26
CA TRP A 406 -20.37 5.94 0.27
C TRP A 406 -21.55 6.63 0.93
N ASN A 407 -21.27 7.64 1.73
CA ASN A 407 -22.26 8.45 2.45
C ASN A 407 -23.39 7.62 3.09
N PRO A 408 -23.11 6.78 4.09
CA PRO A 408 -24.08 5.83 4.61
C PRO A 408 -25.34 6.47 5.23
N LYS A 409 -25.27 7.75 5.60
CA LYS A 409 -26.46 8.51 6.07
C LYS A 409 -27.38 8.93 4.93
N ASN A 410 -26.85 9.11 3.73
CA ASN A 410 -27.59 9.42 2.51
C ASN A 410 -26.92 8.81 1.28
N PRO A 411 -27.04 7.49 1.09
CA PRO A 411 -26.31 6.77 0.05
C PRO A 411 -26.54 7.33 -1.36
N ALA A 412 -25.50 7.34 -2.18
CA ALA A 412 -25.46 7.82 -3.56
C ALA A 412 -25.69 9.35 -3.70
N THR A 413 -25.40 10.12 -2.64
CA THR A 413 -25.44 11.58 -2.70
C THR A 413 -24.15 12.19 -2.17
N HIS A 414 -23.73 13.31 -2.72
CA HIS A 414 -22.55 14.08 -2.32
C HIS A 414 -21.31 13.19 -2.11
N GLN A 415 -20.96 12.42 -3.14
CA GLN A 415 -19.83 11.53 -3.15
C GLN A 415 -18.67 12.18 -3.90
N TYR A 416 -17.48 12.11 -3.31
CA TYR A 416 -16.27 12.70 -3.90
C TYR A 416 -15.86 12.00 -5.21
N ALA A 417 -16.01 10.69 -5.28
CA ALA A 417 -15.58 9.90 -6.42
C ALA A 417 -16.63 8.85 -6.78
N THR A 418 -16.64 8.43 -8.04
CA THR A 418 -17.41 7.27 -8.51
C THR A 418 -16.61 5.96 -8.43
N ALA A 419 -15.28 6.04 -8.39
CA ALA A 419 -14.40 4.88 -8.26
C ALA A 419 -14.66 4.10 -6.97
N ILE A 420 -14.90 2.80 -7.10
CA ILE A 420 -15.16 1.94 -5.94
C ILE A 420 -13.88 1.69 -5.11
N GLU A 421 -12.71 1.83 -5.72
CA GLU A 421 -11.40 1.65 -5.10
C GLU A 421 -10.85 2.89 -4.40
N TRP A 422 -11.48 4.04 -4.56
CA TRP A 422 -10.96 5.32 -4.06
C TRP A 422 -10.60 5.29 -2.56
N CYS A 423 -11.52 4.79 -1.72
CA CYS A 423 -11.27 4.64 -0.28
C CYS A 423 -10.13 3.70 0.04
N GLN A 424 -10.01 2.62 -0.73
CA GLN A 424 -9.02 1.57 -0.50
C GLN A 424 -7.60 2.09 -0.72
N HIS A 425 -7.40 2.86 -1.79
CA HIS A 425 -6.11 3.47 -2.10
C HIS A 425 -5.69 4.48 -1.03
N GLN A 426 -6.60 5.35 -0.62
CA GLN A 426 -6.35 6.33 0.42
C GLN A 426 -6.05 5.67 1.78
N ALA A 427 -6.84 4.70 2.18
CA ALA A 427 -6.64 3.97 3.43
C ALA A 427 -5.29 3.24 3.46
N SER A 428 -4.91 2.62 2.35
CA SER A 428 -3.60 1.95 2.21
C SER A 428 -2.45 2.94 2.36
N THR A 429 -2.55 4.11 1.75
CA THR A 429 -1.54 5.17 1.90
C THR A 429 -1.46 5.66 3.35
N ILE A 430 -2.59 5.93 3.99
CA ILE A 430 -2.64 6.35 5.39
C ILE A 430 -1.99 5.31 6.30
N ALA A 431 -2.36 4.04 6.15
CA ALA A 431 -1.79 2.95 6.95
C ALA A 431 -0.26 2.86 6.82
N LYS A 432 0.27 3.02 5.60
CA LYS A 432 1.71 3.04 5.34
C LYS A 432 2.41 4.21 5.99
N LEU A 433 1.83 5.40 5.91
CA LEU A 433 2.39 6.60 6.50
C LEU A 433 2.45 6.48 8.04
N TYR A 434 1.39 5.99 8.67
CA TYR A 434 1.41 5.68 10.10
C TYR A 434 2.49 4.66 10.46
N LYS A 435 2.58 3.57 9.70
CA LYS A 435 3.60 2.55 9.91
C LYS A 435 5.02 3.11 9.79
N LYS A 436 5.26 3.98 8.81
CA LYS A 436 6.57 4.61 8.58
C LYS A 436 7.07 5.39 9.79
N ILE A 437 6.19 6.00 10.55
CA ILE A 437 6.52 6.79 11.75
C ILE A 437 6.30 6.03 13.06
N GLY A 438 5.91 4.74 12.99
CA GLY A 438 5.69 3.89 14.17
C GLY A 438 4.47 4.29 15.00
N LEU A 439 3.48 4.94 14.38
CA LEU A 439 2.25 5.38 15.03
C LEU A 439 1.04 4.64 14.46
N LYS A 440 -0.11 4.81 15.14
CA LYS A 440 -1.43 4.36 14.69
C LYS A 440 -2.42 5.49 14.81
N GLY A 441 -3.47 5.47 13.97
CA GLY A 441 -4.63 6.32 14.19
C GLY A 441 -5.30 6.01 15.52
N ILE A 442 -5.85 7.04 16.19
CA ILE A 442 -6.48 6.88 17.50
C ILE A 442 -7.97 7.23 17.51
N TYR A 443 -8.46 7.97 16.54
CA TYR A 443 -9.86 8.36 16.45
C TYR A 443 -10.53 7.68 15.26
N PHE A 444 -11.59 6.88 15.52
CA PHE A 444 -12.32 6.15 14.50
C PHE A 444 -13.83 6.36 14.64
N ILE A 445 -14.51 6.38 13.49
CA ILE A 445 -15.97 6.32 13.42
C ILE A 445 -16.33 5.08 12.61
N ARG A 446 -16.83 4.06 13.29
CA ARG A 446 -17.25 2.81 12.69
C ARG A 446 -18.69 2.92 12.24
N ASP A 447 -18.93 2.95 10.95
CA ASP A 447 -20.27 2.88 10.41
C ASP A 447 -20.80 1.45 10.38
N LYS A 448 -22.09 1.30 10.67
CA LYS A 448 -22.83 0.04 10.51
C LYS A 448 -24.15 0.36 9.80
N TYR A 449 -24.57 -0.52 8.93
CA TYR A 449 -25.93 -0.44 8.37
C TYR A 449 -26.95 -1.01 9.34
N LYS A 450 -28.22 -0.60 9.15
CA LYS A 450 -29.36 -1.05 9.97
C LYS A 450 -29.54 -2.57 9.92
#